data_d3b3f8b44df1c69d0a3c16c4e1857bf0
#
_entry.id   d3b3f8b44df1c69d0a3c16c4e1857bf0
#
_cell.length_a   1.000
_cell.length_b   1.000
_cell.length_c   1.000
_cell.angle_alpha   90.00
_cell.angle_beta   90.00
_cell.angle_gamma   90.00
#
_symmetry.space_group_name_H-M   'P 1'
#
loop_
_entity.id
_entity.type
_entity.pdbx_description
1 polymer ?
#
loop_
_entity_poly.entity_id
_entity_poly.type
_entity_poly.pdbx_seq_one_letter_code
_entity_poly.pdbx_strand_id
1 'polypeptide(L)'
;MMYYIMPIIFLLGIVAIALEDKIKVNKSASAILMCVILWGILMFNSQSILFERGNPAFLQFLENNHLQNLPLKEQLTQFLIDHAFVSHLGDVSETLFFVMCSILIVSIVDKHGGFAAVANYLKTEDKRKLLWYIGFSSFFFSALLDNLAAAIVLIAILRKLVPDHTDRMKYASMIVISANAGGSWSPIGDVTTLLLWTGGNIGAWHQITHVFVPALVNLLVPMTIAHFWLFKKGSKLRISSTLTPEDEYIEMIPVKSRVIIFWIGFLSLALVPVFQSITHLPAFMCVLLGLVFLWIYTDAMYGNLHQIDDEDKLSISRLFKTIDLPTIFFFLGILMSVAALETGGQLRLFANVLSTNIQEPYLISFLIGMISSVVDNVALVAATMGMYPVVEASSAITPDLLAFVADGGFWTFLAYCAVTGGSILIIGSATGVTVMGMEKISFGYYLKRFTPLALIGYIAGAATFLMFG
;
A
#
# COMPACT_ATOMS: atom_id res chain seq x y z
N MET A 1 -2.26 32.68 -5.91
CA MET A 1 -1.03 32.53 -5.09
C MET A 1 -1.13 31.31 -4.17
N MET A 2 -2.15 31.19 -3.32
CA MET A 2 -2.33 30.07 -2.37
C MET A 2 -2.39 28.69 -3.01
N TYR A 3 -2.93 28.58 -4.21
CA TYR A 3 -2.97 27.34 -4.99
C TYR A 3 -1.59 26.67 -5.17
N TYR A 4 -0.55 27.46 -5.46
CA TYR A 4 0.83 26.97 -5.67
C TYR A 4 1.59 26.78 -4.35
N ILE A 5 1.09 27.34 -3.25
CA ILE A 5 1.68 27.17 -1.91
C ILE A 5 1.39 25.77 -1.35
N MET A 6 0.22 25.19 -1.68
CA MET A 6 -0.15 23.86 -1.18
C MET A 6 0.85 22.75 -1.55
N PRO A 7 1.27 22.58 -2.82
CA PRO A 7 2.33 21.62 -3.16
C PRO A 7 3.66 21.90 -2.47
N ILE A 8 4.01 23.17 -2.26
CA ILE A 8 5.24 23.52 -1.52
C ILE A 8 5.17 23.08 -0.06
N ILE A 9 4.02 23.32 0.61
CA ILE A 9 3.81 22.86 1.98
C ILE A 9 3.85 21.34 2.05
N PHE A 10 3.26 20.65 1.10
CA PHE A 10 3.31 19.19 1.01
C PHE A 10 4.77 18.71 0.89
N LEU A 11 5.56 19.28 -0.01
CA LEU A 11 6.98 18.95 -0.15
C LEU A 11 7.79 19.25 1.12
N LEU A 12 7.52 20.38 1.78
CA LEU A 12 8.16 20.71 3.06
C LEU A 12 7.76 19.72 4.17
N GLY A 13 6.51 19.26 4.19
CA GLY A 13 6.03 18.21 5.08
C GLY A 13 6.77 16.89 4.85
N ILE A 14 6.93 16.47 3.58
CA ILE A 14 7.71 15.28 3.22
C ILE A 14 9.17 15.43 3.66
N VAL A 15 9.78 16.60 3.46
CA VAL A 15 11.14 16.87 3.95
C VAL A 15 11.22 16.81 5.47
N ALA A 16 10.22 17.33 6.20
CA ALA A 16 10.16 17.22 7.67
C ALA A 16 10.06 15.76 8.12
N ILE A 17 9.23 14.95 7.47
CA ILE A 17 9.14 13.50 7.70
C ILE A 17 10.49 12.82 7.44
N ALA A 18 11.16 13.18 6.33
CA ALA A 18 12.46 12.62 5.97
C ALA A 18 13.58 12.98 6.96
N LEU A 19 13.45 14.11 7.63
CA LEU A 19 14.40 14.63 8.63
C LEU A 19 14.00 14.31 10.08
N GLU A 20 13.05 13.39 10.32
CA GLU A 20 12.57 12.98 11.64
C GLU A 20 13.71 12.82 12.66
N ASP A 21 14.75 12.06 12.28
CA ASP A 21 15.92 11.79 13.15
C ASP A 21 16.70 13.05 13.53
N LYS A 22 16.71 14.08 12.66
CA LYS A 22 17.45 15.33 12.87
C LYS A 22 16.66 16.35 13.66
N ILE A 23 15.37 16.52 13.32
CA ILE A 23 14.51 17.52 13.97
C ILE A 23 13.89 16.98 15.26
N LYS A 24 14.01 15.67 15.53
CA LYS A 24 13.47 14.97 16.71
C LYS A 24 11.95 15.16 16.88
N VAL A 25 11.24 15.34 15.78
CA VAL A 25 9.77 15.41 15.71
C VAL A 25 9.27 14.13 15.07
N ASN A 26 8.33 13.44 15.73
CA ASN A 26 7.74 12.21 15.21
C ASN A 26 7.08 12.47 13.84
N LYS A 27 7.34 11.58 12.88
CA LYS A 27 6.79 11.66 11.53
C LYS A 27 5.27 11.80 11.49
N SER A 28 4.56 11.18 12.45
CA SER A 28 3.11 11.27 12.56
C SER A 28 2.64 12.69 12.87
N ALA A 29 3.35 13.39 13.76
CA ALA A 29 3.05 14.79 14.08
C ALA A 29 3.27 15.69 12.86
N SER A 30 4.36 15.48 12.12
CA SER A 30 4.64 16.22 10.87
C SER A 30 3.59 15.97 9.80
N ALA A 31 3.14 14.72 9.63
CA ALA A 31 2.11 14.36 8.66
C ALA A 31 0.73 14.95 9.02
N ILE A 32 0.33 14.89 10.29
CA ILE A 32 -0.95 15.48 10.74
C ILE A 32 -0.91 17.00 10.62
N LEU A 33 0.19 17.64 11.00
CA LEU A 33 0.34 19.09 10.88
C LEU A 33 0.21 19.53 9.42
N MET A 34 0.89 18.83 8.50
CA MET A 34 0.78 19.05 7.06
C MET A 34 -0.66 18.93 6.58
N CYS A 35 -1.35 17.87 6.97
CA CYS A 35 -2.76 17.62 6.63
C CYS A 35 -3.67 18.79 7.08
N VAL A 36 -3.58 19.18 8.35
CA VAL A 36 -4.42 20.26 8.91
C VAL A 36 -4.14 21.59 8.20
N ILE A 37 -2.87 21.90 7.90
CA ILE A 37 -2.51 23.12 7.17
C ILE A 37 -3.08 23.10 5.75
N LEU A 38 -2.95 21.97 5.01
CA LEU A 38 -3.44 21.88 3.62
C LEU A 38 -4.95 22.00 3.53
N TRP A 39 -5.71 21.30 4.38
CA TRP A 39 -7.18 21.43 4.44
C TRP A 39 -7.60 22.82 4.91
N GLY A 40 -6.87 23.42 5.86
CA GLY A 40 -7.11 24.79 6.31
C GLY A 40 -6.91 25.79 5.18
N ILE A 41 -5.83 25.71 4.42
CA ILE A 41 -5.59 26.58 3.25
C ILE A 41 -6.70 26.40 2.22
N LEU A 42 -7.07 25.16 1.91
CA LEU A 42 -8.12 24.85 0.96
C LEU A 42 -9.46 25.45 1.40
N MET A 43 -9.82 25.33 2.67
CA MET A 43 -11.07 25.88 3.21
C MET A 43 -11.10 27.40 3.19
N PHE A 44 -10.04 28.06 3.70
CA PHE A 44 -9.99 29.53 3.77
C PHE A 44 -9.82 30.20 2.41
N ASN A 45 -9.30 29.52 1.40
CA ASN A 45 -9.08 30.04 0.05
C ASN A 45 -9.90 29.30 -1.02
N SER A 46 -10.97 28.64 -0.63
CA SER A 46 -11.80 27.82 -1.49
C SER A 46 -12.31 28.55 -2.72
N GLN A 47 -12.71 29.82 -2.58
CA GLN A 47 -13.14 30.64 -3.70
C GLN A 47 -12.05 30.77 -4.77
N SER A 48 -10.82 31.12 -4.39
CA SER A 48 -9.73 31.32 -5.36
C SER A 48 -9.16 29.99 -5.91
N ILE A 49 -9.28 28.89 -5.17
CA ILE A 49 -8.74 27.60 -5.55
C ILE A 49 -9.75 26.80 -6.40
N LEU A 50 -11.03 26.80 -6.03
CA LEU A 50 -12.06 25.97 -6.66
C LEU A 50 -12.89 26.76 -7.68
N PHE A 51 -13.49 27.87 -7.26
CA PHE A 51 -14.44 28.63 -8.08
C PHE A 51 -13.73 29.42 -9.19
N GLU A 52 -12.79 30.32 -8.85
CA GLU A 52 -12.11 31.18 -9.83
C GLU A 52 -11.28 30.39 -10.85
N ARG A 53 -10.86 29.16 -10.52
CA ARG A 53 -10.13 28.27 -11.42
C ARG A 53 -11.03 27.30 -12.18
N GLY A 54 -12.33 27.31 -11.91
CA GLY A 54 -13.26 26.41 -12.57
C GLY A 54 -12.96 24.95 -12.29
N ASN A 55 -12.74 24.58 -11.01
CA ASN A 55 -12.45 23.19 -10.63
C ASN A 55 -13.57 22.25 -11.12
N PRO A 56 -13.29 21.30 -12.01
CA PRO A 56 -14.34 20.50 -12.63
C PRO A 56 -15.14 19.63 -11.64
N ALA A 57 -14.47 19.11 -10.60
CA ALA A 57 -15.16 18.32 -9.57
C ALA A 57 -16.18 19.18 -8.79
N PHE A 58 -15.80 20.42 -8.49
CA PHE A 58 -16.72 21.39 -7.85
C PHE A 58 -17.89 21.74 -8.77
N LEU A 59 -17.63 22.02 -10.06
CA LEU A 59 -18.70 22.37 -10.99
C LEU A 59 -19.66 21.18 -11.21
N GLN A 60 -19.15 19.99 -11.37
CA GLN A 60 -19.95 18.77 -11.51
C GLN A 60 -20.79 18.49 -10.23
N PHE A 61 -20.22 18.72 -9.04
CA PHE A 61 -20.95 18.60 -7.79
C PHE A 61 -22.14 19.58 -7.73
N LEU A 62 -21.94 20.83 -8.13
CA LEU A 62 -23.02 21.82 -8.17
C LEU A 62 -24.13 21.45 -9.16
N GLU A 63 -23.75 20.90 -10.30
CA GLU A 63 -24.70 20.47 -11.34
C GLU A 63 -25.52 19.27 -10.87
N ASN A 64 -24.87 18.25 -10.35
CA ASN A 64 -25.50 17.00 -9.90
C ASN A 64 -26.46 17.21 -8.71
N ASN A 65 -26.16 18.19 -7.84
CA ASN A 65 -26.97 18.45 -6.64
C ASN A 65 -27.90 19.68 -6.78
N HIS A 66 -27.97 20.30 -7.96
CA HIS A 66 -28.80 21.47 -8.23
C HIS A 66 -28.55 22.65 -7.27
N LEU A 67 -27.30 22.84 -6.82
CA LEU A 67 -26.93 23.83 -5.80
C LEU A 67 -26.54 25.21 -6.36
N GLN A 68 -26.71 25.43 -7.66
CA GLN A 68 -26.27 26.67 -8.37
C GLN A 68 -26.96 27.94 -7.82
N ASN A 69 -28.13 27.81 -7.19
CA ASN A 69 -28.91 28.93 -6.65
C ASN A 69 -28.48 29.34 -5.23
N LEU A 70 -27.62 28.57 -4.56
CA LEU A 70 -27.16 28.91 -3.21
C LEU A 70 -26.08 29.99 -3.23
N PRO A 71 -25.87 30.72 -2.13
CA PRO A 71 -24.73 31.61 -1.98
C PRO A 71 -23.40 30.86 -2.19
N LEU A 72 -22.43 31.46 -2.90
CA LEU A 72 -21.15 30.82 -3.24
C LEU A 72 -20.43 30.20 -2.02
N LYS A 73 -20.49 30.90 -0.88
CA LYS A 73 -19.87 30.42 0.36
C LYS A 73 -20.50 29.09 0.83
N GLU A 74 -21.80 28.95 0.68
CA GLU A 74 -22.54 27.73 1.04
C GLU A 74 -22.22 26.60 0.08
N GLN A 75 -22.18 26.86 -1.23
CA GLN A 75 -21.77 25.91 -2.26
C GLN A 75 -20.35 25.34 -1.97
N LEU A 76 -19.40 26.23 -1.68
CA LEU A 76 -18.01 25.85 -1.37
C LEU A 76 -17.92 25.06 -0.06
N THR A 77 -18.68 25.43 0.96
CA THR A 77 -18.68 24.73 2.25
C THR A 77 -19.26 23.32 2.11
N GLN A 78 -20.41 23.19 1.44
CA GLN A 78 -21.03 21.88 1.21
C GLN A 78 -20.11 20.96 0.37
N PHE A 79 -19.53 21.50 -0.70
CA PHE A 79 -18.56 20.71 -1.50
C PHE A 79 -17.37 20.24 -0.67
N LEU A 80 -16.74 21.16 0.08
CA LEU A 80 -15.50 20.83 0.79
C LEU A 80 -15.73 19.93 2.00
N ILE A 81 -16.76 20.19 2.80
CA ILE A 81 -17.00 19.46 4.05
C ILE A 81 -17.83 18.20 3.77
N ASP A 82 -19.02 18.37 3.19
CA ASP A 82 -20.00 17.29 3.13
C ASP A 82 -19.68 16.29 2.00
N HIS A 83 -18.99 16.73 0.96
CA HIS A 83 -18.62 15.87 -0.16
C HIS A 83 -17.13 15.50 -0.14
N ALA A 84 -16.23 16.43 -0.36
CA ALA A 84 -14.82 16.10 -0.56
C ALA A 84 -14.15 15.56 0.72
N PHE A 85 -14.24 16.29 1.85
CA PHE A 85 -13.58 15.87 3.09
C PHE A 85 -14.15 14.56 3.63
N VAL A 86 -15.48 14.42 3.66
CA VAL A 86 -16.13 13.21 4.17
C VAL A 86 -15.87 12.01 3.27
N SER A 87 -15.91 12.18 1.93
CA SER A 87 -15.61 11.11 0.99
C SER A 87 -14.16 10.62 1.17
N HIS A 88 -13.18 11.52 1.12
CA HIS A 88 -11.78 11.15 1.33
C HIS A 88 -11.51 10.57 2.71
N LEU A 89 -12.15 11.10 3.77
CA LEU A 89 -12.05 10.53 5.11
C LEU A 89 -12.64 9.11 5.14
N GLY A 90 -13.72 8.85 4.41
CA GLY A 90 -14.31 7.52 4.22
C GLY A 90 -13.28 6.56 3.63
N ASP A 91 -12.72 6.90 2.46
CA ASP A 91 -11.74 6.07 1.74
C ASP A 91 -10.47 5.81 2.59
N VAL A 92 -9.97 6.85 3.26
CA VAL A 92 -8.82 6.73 4.17
C VAL A 92 -9.16 5.85 5.37
N SER A 93 -10.37 6.00 5.94
CA SER A 93 -10.83 5.18 7.07
C SER A 93 -10.94 3.70 6.69
N GLU A 94 -11.42 3.38 5.49
CA GLU A 94 -11.44 2.00 4.97
C GLU A 94 -10.03 1.39 4.99
N THR A 95 -9.05 2.13 4.46
CA THR A 95 -7.65 1.70 4.47
C THR A 95 -7.12 1.52 5.89
N LEU A 96 -7.40 2.47 6.80
CA LEU A 96 -6.95 2.39 8.19
C LEU A 96 -7.54 1.19 8.93
N PHE A 97 -8.85 0.94 8.79
CA PHE A 97 -9.51 -0.23 9.39
C PHE A 97 -8.97 -1.54 8.80
N PHE A 98 -8.75 -1.58 7.49
CA PHE A 98 -8.12 -2.74 6.84
C PHE A 98 -6.74 -3.03 7.45
N VAL A 99 -5.88 -2.03 7.55
CA VAL A 99 -4.53 -2.15 8.14
C VAL A 99 -4.60 -2.59 9.60
N MET A 100 -5.45 -1.95 10.40
CA MET A 100 -5.61 -2.28 11.83
C MET A 100 -6.08 -3.72 12.03
N CYS A 101 -7.13 -4.14 11.32
CA CYS A 101 -7.66 -5.50 11.43
C CYS A 101 -6.65 -6.54 10.93
N SER A 102 -5.95 -6.26 9.84
CA SER A 102 -4.91 -7.15 9.29
C SER A 102 -3.75 -7.34 10.27
N ILE A 103 -3.25 -6.26 10.88
CA ILE A 103 -2.20 -6.34 11.92
C ILE A 103 -2.67 -7.16 13.12
N LEU A 104 -3.93 -6.99 13.54
CA LEU A 104 -4.50 -7.78 14.65
C LEU A 104 -4.60 -9.27 14.30
N ILE A 105 -5.14 -9.61 13.12
CA ILE A 105 -5.23 -11.00 12.66
C ILE A 105 -3.83 -11.63 12.65
N VAL A 106 -2.87 -10.96 12.04
CA VAL A 106 -1.49 -11.45 11.94
C VAL A 106 -0.86 -11.59 13.33
N SER A 107 -1.10 -10.63 14.23
CA SER A 107 -0.63 -10.69 15.61
C SER A 107 -1.24 -11.85 16.38
N ILE A 108 -2.55 -12.13 16.22
CA ILE A 108 -3.22 -13.30 16.82
C ILE A 108 -2.58 -14.59 16.31
N VAL A 109 -2.47 -14.75 14.98
CA VAL A 109 -1.87 -15.94 14.35
C VAL A 109 -0.43 -16.14 14.84
N ASP A 110 0.33 -15.05 14.93
CA ASP A 110 1.73 -15.06 15.37
C ASP A 110 1.89 -15.50 16.81
N LYS A 111 1.18 -14.85 17.73
CA LYS A 111 1.23 -15.11 19.17
C LYS A 111 0.72 -16.51 19.54
N HIS A 112 -0.13 -17.10 18.73
CA HIS A 112 -0.61 -18.48 18.89
C HIS A 112 0.24 -19.52 18.13
N GLY A 113 1.39 -19.11 17.55
CA GLY A 113 2.31 -20.02 16.86
C GLY A 113 1.83 -20.53 15.50
N GLY A 114 0.83 -19.87 14.89
CA GLY A 114 0.29 -20.27 13.58
C GLY A 114 1.32 -20.21 12.44
N PHE A 115 2.28 -19.28 12.50
CA PHE A 115 3.32 -19.17 11.47
C PHE A 115 4.52 -20.11 11.65
N ALA A 116 4.54 -20.96 12.68
CA ALA A 116 5.68 -21.84 12.95
C ALA A 116 6.01 -22.78 11.78
N ALA A 117 4.99 -23.34 11.11
CA ALA A 117 5.19 -24.21 9.95
C ALA A 117 5.80 -23.44 8.76
N VAL A 118 5.32 -22.24 8.46
CA VAL A 118 5.83 -21.39 7.37
C VAL A 118 7.25 -20.91 7.71
N ALA A 119 7.49 -20.49 8.95
CA ALA A 119 8.81 -20.06 9.40
C ALA A 119 9.83 -21.21 9.29
N ASN A 120 9.44 -22.45 9.66
CA ASN A 120 10.31 -23.61 9.52
C ASN A 120 10.65 -23.92 8.04
N TYR A 121 9.71 -23.75 7.12
CA TYR A 121 9.96 -23.93 5.69
C TYR A 121 10.92 -22.89 5.13
N LEU A 122 10.83 -21.63 5.59
CA LEU A 122 11.72 -20.54 5.18
C LEU A 122 13.05 -20.51 5.95
N LYS A 123 13.20 -21.34 7.01
CA LYS A 123 14.36 -21.32 7.89
C LYS A 123 15.64 -21.68 7.14
N THR A 124 16.59 -20.78 7.19
CA THR A 124 17.95 -20.97 6.65
C THR A 124 18.94 -20.15 7.46
N GLU A 125 20.16 -20.66 7.60
CA GLU A 125 21.25 -19.93 8.26
C GLU A 125 21.90 -18.89 7.33
N ASP A 126 21.78 -19.05 6.03
CA ASP A 126 22.42 -18.17 5.05
C ASP A 126 21.54 -16.93 4.77
N LYS A 127 22.08 -15.74 5.08
CA LYS A 127 21.38 -14.46 4.87
C LYS A 127 21.00 -14.23 3.41
N ARG A 128 21.84 -14.68 2.46
CA ARG A 128 21.57 -14.52 1.02
C ARG A 128 20.47 -15.45 0.54
N LYS A 129 20.41 -16.68 1.04
CA LYS A 129 19.32 -17.62 0.72
C LYS A 129 18.01 -17.11 1.28
N LEU A 130 18.01 -16.62 2.53
CA LEU A 130 16.80 -16.04 3.12
C LEU A 130 16.28 -14.84 2.30
N LEU A 131 17.19 -14.00 1.77
CA LEU A 131 16.79 -12.88 0.91
C LEU A 131 15.95 -13.36 -0.28
N TRP A 132 16.40 -14.41 -0.96
CA TRP A 132 15.67 -14.99 -2.11
C TRP A 132 14.34 -15.63 -1.68
N TYR A 133 14.34 -16.39 -0.60
CA TYR A 133 13.10 -17.00 -0.10
C TYR A 133 12.05 -15.94 0.25
N ILE A 134 12.43 -14.91 0.99
CA ILE A 134 11.53 -13.81 1.37
C ILE A 134 11.08 -13.02 0.12
N GLY A 135 12.00 -12.70 -0.80
CA GLY A 135 11.68 -11.96 -2.01
C GLY A 135 10.67 -12.68 -2.91
N PHE A 136 10.91 -13.96 -3.21
CA PHE A 136 9.95 -14.75 -3.99
C PHE A 136 8.63 -14.99 -3.25
N SER A 137 8.68 -15.26 -1.94
CA SER A 137 7.44 -15.40 -1.15
C SER A 137 6.64 -14.11 -1.18
N SER A 138 7.28 -12.94 -1.06
CA SER A 138 6.60 -11.63 -1.15
C SER A 138 5.94 -11.44 -2.51
N PHE A 139 6.64 -11.76 -3.57
CA PHE A 139 6.15 -11.62 -4.94
C PHE A 139 4.91 -12.47 -5.22
N PHE A 140 4.96 -13.75 -4.86
CA PHE A 140 3.82 -14.64 -5.11
C PHE A 140 2.67 -14.45 -4.12
N PHE A 141 2.97 -14.18 -2.83
CA PHE A 141 1.92 -13.93 -1.86
C PHE A 141 1.17 -12.64 -2.17
N SER A 142 1.88 -11.61 -2.61
CA SER A 142 1.26 -10.35 -3.02
C SER A 142 0.29 -10.52 -4.18
N ALA A 143 0.61 -11.36 -5.14
CA ALA A 143 -0.30 -11.64 -6.25
C ALA A 143 -1.62 -12.33 -5.84
N LEU A 144 -1.65 -12.96 -4.66
CA LEU A 144 -2.78 -13.74 -4.15
C LEU A 144 -3.54 -13.03 -3.00
N LEU A 145 -2.80 -12.31 -2.13
CA LEU A 145 -3.31 -11.74 -0.88
C LEU A 145 -3.51 -10.23 -0.95
N ASP A 146 -3.01 -9.56 -1.95
CA ASP A 146 -2.68 -8.13 -2.01
C ASP A 146 -1.30 -7.82 -1.38
N ASN A 147 -0.67 -6.74 -1.86
CA ASN A 147 0.68 -6.35 -1.48
C ASN A 147 0.81 -5.98 0.00
N LEU A 148 -0.19 -5.32 0.57
CA LEU A 148 -0.21 -4.89 1.96
C LEU A 148 -0.34 -6.07 2.91
N ALA A 149 -1.34 -6.94 2.69
CA ALA A 149 -1.55 -8.13 3.51
C ALA A 149 -0.34 -9.09 3.44
N ALA A 150 0.21 -9.31 2.23
CA ALA A 150 1.40 -10.14 2.04
C ALA A 150 2.60 -9.60 2.83
N ALA A 151 2.83 -8.28 2.79
CA ALA A 151 3.92 -7.65 3.52
C ALA A 151 3.75 -7.80 5.04
N ILE A 152 2.55 -7.58 5.59
CA ILE A 152 2.27 -7.73 7.02
C ILE A 152 2.57 -9.16 7.48
N VAL A 153 2.07 -10.17 6.76
CA VAL A 153 2.31 -11.59 7.04
C VAL A 153 3.81 -11.91 7.02
N LEU A 154 4.51 -11.45 5.99
CA LEU A 154 5.94 -11.75 5.83
C LEU A 154 6.81 -11.03 6.86
N ILE A 155 6.44 -9.84 7.29
CA ILE A 155 7.13 -9.14 8.40
C ILE A 155 6.95 -9.92 9.72
N ALA A 156 5.77 -10.45 9.99
CA ALA A 156 5.54 -11.27 11.19
C ALA A 156 6.42 -12.54 11.17
N ILE A 157 6.49 -13.23 10.03
CA ILE A 157 7.38 -14.39 9.84
C ILE A 157 8.86 -13.97 9.96
N LEU A 158 9.23 -12.85 9.35
CA LEU A 158 10.61 -12.34 9.36
C LEU A 158 11.09 -12.05 10.79
N ARG A 159 10.22 -11.54 11.67
CA ARG A 159 10.54 -11.28 13.08
C ARG A 159 10.97 -12.53 13.83
N LYS A 160 10.40 -13.69 13.48
CA LYS A 160 10.81 -14.99 14.05
C LYS A 160 12.12 -15.51 13.48
N LEU A 161 12.38 -15.26 12.19
CA LEU A 161 13.56 -15.78 11.50
C LEU A 161 14.81 -14.92 11.74
N VAL A 162 14.64 -13.61 11.94
CA VAL A 162 15.74 -12.63 12.01
C VAL A 162 15.63 -11.80 13.29
N PRO A 163 16.29 -12.21 14.39
CA PRO A 163 16.28 -11.46 15.66
C PRO A 163 16.95 -10.08 15.54
N ASP A 164 18.01 -9.96 14.74
CA ASP A 164 18.73 -8.69 14.56
C ASP A 164 17.90 -7.67 13.79
N HIS A 165 17.58 -6.55 14.42
CA HIS A 165 16.76 -5.48 13.87
C HIS A 165 17.38 -4.84 12.61
N THR A 166 18.72 -4.68 12.58
CA THR A 166 19.41 -4.06 11.44
C THR A 166 19.31 -4.93 10.18
N ASP A 167 19.46 -6.24 10.33
CA ASP A 167 19.27 -7.16 9.20
C ASP A 167 17.79 -7.25 8.84
N ARG A 168 16.90 -7.24 9.82
CA ARG A 168 15.45 -7.27 9.59
C ARG A 168 14.96 -6.08 8.79
N MET A 169 15.46 -4.87 9.06
CA MET A 169 15.16 -3.69 8.23
C MET A 169 15.55 -3.86 6.76
N LYS A 170 16.66 -4.58 6.47
CA LYS A 170 17.08 -4.83 5.09
C LYS A 170 16.09 -5.76 4.37
N TYR A 171 15.70 -6.86 5.00
CA TYR A 171 14.72 -7.78 4.42
C TYR A 171 13.35 -7.12 4.29
N ALA A 172 12.92 -6.38 5.30
CA ALA A 172 11.65 -5.65 5.30
C ALA A 172 11.57 -4.64 4.15
N SER A 173 12.64 -3.89 3.90
CA SER A 173 12.72 -2.97 2.76
C SER A 173 12.66 -3.72 1.41
N MET A 174 13.26 -4.91 1.32
CA MET A 174 13.13 -5.74 0.12
C MET A 174 11.74 -6.36 -0.03
N ILE A 175 11.03 -6.65 1.07
CA ILE A 175 9.62 -7.07 1.03
C ILE A 175 8.76 -6.02 0.34
N VAL A 176 8.95 -4.72 0.64
CA VAL A 176 8.20 -3.64 -0.01
C VAL A 176 8.37 -3.68 -1.53
N ILE A 177 9.61 -3.76 -2.01
CA ILE A 177 9.90 -3.81 -3.45
C ILE A 177 9.30 -5.08 -4.08
N SER A 178 9.49 -6.22 -3.43
CA SER A 178 9.04 -7.52 -3.95
C SER A 178 7.53 -7.67 -3.92
N ALA A 179 6.85 -7.15 -2.88
CA ALA A 179 5.40 -7.20 -2.77
C ALA A 179 4.72 -6.29 -3.80
N ASN A 180 5.19 -5.06 -3.99
CA ASN A 180 4.66 -4.19 -5.03
C ASN A 180 4.92 -4.77 -6.44
N ALA A 181 6.09 -5.34 -6.70
CA ALA A 181 6.33 -6.07 -7.94
C ALA A 181 5.35 -7.23 -8.12
N GLY A 182 5.09 -8.01 -7.06
CA GLY A 182 4.13 -9.11 -7.05
C GLY A 182 2.68 -8.66 -7.28
N GLY A 183 2.29 -7.53 -6.69
CA GLY A 183 0.94 -6.96 -6.84
C GLY A 183 0.64 -6.43 -8.24
N SER A 184 1.65 -6.03 -9.00
CA SER A 184 1.45 -5.37 -10.30
C SER A 184 0.95 -6.30 -11.42
N TRP A 185 1.28 -7.59 -11.40
CA TRP A 185 0.93 -8.53 -12.46
C TRP A 185 -0.37 -9.32 -12.22
N SER A 186 -0.91 -9.25 -11.03
CA SER A 186 -2.18 -9.89 -10.69
C SER A 186 -3.31 -8.85 -10.60
N PRO A 187 -4.48 -9.10 -11.16
CA PRO A 187 -5.63 -8.18 -11.06
C PRO A 187 -6.15 -7.99 -9.63
N ILE A 188 -5.81 -8.91 -8.71
CA ILE A 188 -6.19 -8.88 -7.30
C ILE A 188 -5.00 -8.63 -6.37
N GLY A 189 -3.81 -8.41 -6.92
CA GLY A 189 -2.56 -8.28 -6.16
C GLY A 189 -2.33 -6.87 -5.59
N ASP A 190 -3.11 -5.89 -6.02
CA ASP A 190 -3.10 -4.51 -5.54
C ASP A 190 -4.47 -3.87 -5.81
N VAL A 191 -4.93 -2.97 -4.95
CA VAL A 191 -6.19 -2.24 -5.14
C VAL A 191 -6.17 -1.46 -6.47
N THR A 192 -5.02 -0.97 -6.88
CA THR A 192 -4.82 -0.26 -8.17
C THR A 192 -5.13 -1.15 -9.36
N THR A 193 -4.61 -2.38 -9.35
CA THR A 193 -4.85 -3.34 -10.43
C THR A 193 -6.30 -3.85 -10.42
N LEU A 194 -6.87 -4.01 -9.24
CA LEU A 194 -8.28 -4.34 -9.06
C LEU A 194 -9.18 -3.25 -9.67
N LEU A 195 -8.85 -1.97 -9.45
CA LEU A 195 -9.59 -0.84 -9.98
C LEU A 195 -9.56 -0.82 -11.52
N LEU A 196 -8.39 -1.02 -12.13
CA LEU A 196 -8.24 -1.09 -13.59
C LEU A 196 -9.02 -2.27 -14.21
N TRP A 197 -9.02 -3.42 -13.54
CA TRP A 197 -9.77 -4.59 -13.99
C TRP A 197 -11.28 -4.40 -13.87
N THR A 198 -11.76 -3.96 -12.71
CA THR A 198 -13.21 -3.73 -12.49
C THR A 198 -13.74 -2.54 -13.28
N GLY A 199 -12.89 -1.56 -13.58
CA GLY A 199 -13.20 -0.43 -14.47
C GLY A 199 -13.24 -0.80 -15.95
N GLY A 200 -12.89 -2.03 -16.32
CA GLY A 200 -12.89 -2.50 -17.72
C GLY A 200 -11.73 -1.98 -18.56
N ASN A 201 -10.71 -1.39 -17.95
CA ASN A 201 -9.51 -0.90 -18.64
C ASN A 201 -8.58 -2.03 -19.04
N ILE A 202 -8.49 -3.11 -18.23
CA ILE A 202 -7.63 -4.28 -18.46
C ILE A 202 -8.38 -5.55 -18.11
N GLY A 203 -8.29 -6.57 -18.97
CA GLY A 203 -8.72 -7.92 -18.65
C GLY A 203 -7.75 -8.66 -17.74
N ALA A 204 -8.26 -9.48 -16.83
CA ALA A 204 -7.43 -10.20 -15.85
C ALA A 204 -6.35 -11.06 -16.49
N TRP A 205 -6.69 -11.81 -17.53
CA TRP A 205 -5.74 -12.68 -18.24
C TRP A 205 -4.70 -11.88 -19.01
N HIS A 206 -5.11 -10.78 -19.63
CA HIS A 206 -4.21 -9.88 -20.34
C HIS A 206 -3.15 -9.30 -19.40
N GLN A 207 -3.57 -8.81 -18.25
CA GLN A 207 -2.64 -8.29 -17.23
C GLN A 207 -1.62 -9.34 -16.78
N ILE A 208 -2.09 -10.57 -16.45
CA ILE A 208 -1.20 -11.64 -16.01
C ILE A 208 -0.13 -11.94 -17.07
N THR A 209 -0.51 -12.07 -18.33
CA THR A 209 0.40 -12.48 -19.40
C THR A 209 1.40 -11.40 -19.80
N HIS A 210 1.02 -10.12 -19.79
CA HIS A 210 1.86 -9.02 -20.26
C HIS A 210 2.67 -8.36 -19.13
N VAL A 211 2.18 -8.37 -17.88
CA VAL A 211 2.86 -7.71 -16.77
C VAL A 211 3.74 -8.68 -15.95
N PHE A 212 3.51 -9.99 -16.01
CA PHE A 212 4.28 -10.96 -15.21
C PHE A 212 5.80 -10.88 -15.45
N VAL A 213 6.23 -10.84 -16.72
CA VAL A 213 7.68 -10.80 -17.04
C VAL A 213 8.32 -9.48 -16.63
N PRO A 214 7.75 -8.30 -16.94
CA PRO A 214 8.21 -7.02 -16.39
C PRO A 214 8.29 -6.97 -14.86
N ALA A 215 7.26 -7.48 -14.18
CA ALA A 215 7.21 -7.56 -12.72
C ALA A 215 8.29 -8.48 -12.15
N LEU A 216 8.52 -9.63 -12.81
CA LEU A 216 9.59 -10.56 -12.43
C LEU A 216 10.98 -9.93 -12.59
N VAL A 217 11.22 -9.18 -13.66
CA VAL A 217 12.47 -8.43 -13.85
C VAL A 217 12.62 -7.35 -12.79
N ASN A 218 11.54 -6.64 -12.45
CA ASN A 218 11.54 -5.66 -11.35
C ASN A 218 11.86 -6.29 -9.99
N LEU A 219 11.53 -7.57 -9.77
CA LEU A 219 11.96 -8.33 -8.59
C LEU A 219 13.44 -8.72 -8.69
N LEU A 220 13.80 -9.39 -9.79
CA LEU A 220 15.11 -10.07 -9.93
C LEU A 220 16.30 -9.11 -9.92
N VAL A 221 16.16 -7.93 -10.57
CA VAL A 221 17.24 -6.96 -10.67
C VAL A 221 17.62 -6.38 -9.30
N PRO A 222 16.69 -5.80 -8.50
CA PRO A 222 17.01 -5.36 -7.15
C PRO A 222 17.50 -6.47 -6.24
N MET A 223 16.89 -7.67 -6.33
CA MET A 223 17.29 -8.84 -5.53
C MET A 223 18.71 -9.27 -5.82
N THR A 224 19.10 -9.27 -7.09
CA THR A 224 20.48 -9.62 -7.49
C THR A 224 21.48 -8.60 -6.97
N ILE A 225 21.19 -7.31 -7.09
CA ILE A 225 22.05 -6.25 -6.55
C ILE A 225 22.13 -6.36 -5.03
N ALA A 226 20.97 -6.55 -4.36
CA ALA A 226 20.88 -6.71 -2.92
C ALA A 226 21.66 -7.94 -2.42
N HIS A 227 21.64 -9.04 -3.15
CA HIS A 227 22.41 -10.26 -2.84
C HIS A 227 23.90 -9.99 -2.68
N PHE A 228 24.49 -9.17 -3.56
CA PHE A 228 25.91 -8.86 -3.50
C PHE A 228 26.23 -7.69 -2.57
N TRP A 229 25.33 -6.73 -2.45
CA TRP A 229 25.57 -5.48 -1.74
C TRP A 229 25.15 -5.49 -0.28
N LEU A 230 23.96 -6.06 0.06
CA LEU A 230 23.44 -6.01 1.43
C LEU A 230 24.08 -7.02 2.38
N PHE A 231 24.48 -8.19 1.87
CA PHE A 231 25.00 -9.29 2.68
C PHE A 231 26.34 -9.82 2.15
N LYS A 232 27.33 -9.92 3.03
CA LYS A 232 28.62 -10.52 2.71
C LYS A 232 28.45 -12.03 2.44
N LYS A 233 29.27 -12.58 1.53
CA LYS A 233 29.29 -14.02 1.26
C LYS A 233 29.60 -14.80 2.56
N GLY A 234 28.81 -15.85 2.82
CA GLY A 234 28.98 -16.69 4.02
C GLY A 234 28.50 -16.05 5.34
N SER A 235 27.83 -14.88 5.28
CA SER A 235 27.22 -14.30 6.49
C SER A 235 26.04 -15.15 6.96
N LYS A 236 26.12 -15.61 8.21
CA LYS A 236 25.09 -16.43 8.85
C LYS A 236 24.14 -15.60 9.70
N LEU A 237 22.88 -16.05 9.77
CA LEU A 237 21.92 -15.57 10.75
C LEU A 237 22.32 -16.10 12.13
N ARG A 238 22.20 -15.26 13.15
CA ARG A 238 22.27 -15.70 14.53
C ARG A 238 20.92 -16.32 14.89
N ILE A 239 20.85 -17.64 14.87
CA ILE A 239 19.66 -18.34 15.37
C ILE A 239 19.75 -18.30 16.89
N SER A 240 18.75 -17.70 17.55
CA SER A 240 18.62 -17.85 19.01
C SER A 240 18.18 -19.30 19.28
N SER A 241 18.99 -20.03 20.02
CA SER A 241 18.69 -21.40 20.45
C SER A 241 17.99 -21.44 21.81
N THR A 242 17.81 -20.31 22.46
CA THR A 242 17.11 -20.20 23.72
C THR A 242 15.61 -20.05 23.47
N LEU A 243 14.83 -20.98 24.02
CA LEU A 243 13.38 -20.84 24.13
C LEU A 243 13.08 -19.51 24.85
N THR A 244 12.25 -18.71 24.24
CA THR A 244 11.73 -17.49 24.88
C THR A 244 10.51 -17.84 25.72
N PRO A 245 10.11 -17.03 26.72
CA PRO A 245 8.82 -17.25 27.41
C PRO A 245 7.62 -17.33 26.46
N GLU A 246 7.71 -16.69 25.30
CA GLU A 246 6.69 -16.80 24.24
C GLU A 246 6.67 -18.18 23.61
N ASP A 247 7.81 -18.85 23.46
CA ASP A 247 7.87 -20.22 22.93
C ASP A 247 7.26 -21.23 23.91
N GLU A 248 7.53 -21.07 25.22
CA GLU A 248 6.91 -21.91 26.29
C GLU A 248 5.39 -21.73 26.30
N TYR A 249 4.90 -20.49 26.17
CA TYR A 249 3.47 -20.23 26.07
C TYR A 249 2.83 -20.89 24.84
N ILE A 250 3.50 -20.80 23.69
CA ILE A 250 3.06 -21.42 22.44
C ILE A 250 2.95 -22.95 22.62
N GLU A 251 3.85 -23.59 23.36
CA GLU A 251 3.81 -25.03 23.59
C GLU A 251 2.56 -25.48 24.37
N MET A 252 1.98 -24.62 25.21
CA MET A 252 0.71 -24.92 25.93
C MET A 252 -0.51 -24.95 25.00
N ILE A 253 -0.42 -24.33 23.80
CA ILE A 253 -1.51 -24.30 22.82
C ILE A 253 -1.49 -25.59 21.98
N PRO A 254 -2.59 -26.34 21.90
CA PRO A 254 -2.65 -27.55 21.08
C PRO A 254 -2.30 -27.28 19.62
N VAL A 255 -1.46 -28.12 19.01
CA VAL A 255 -1.02 -27.98 17.61
C VAL A 255 -2.21 -27.84 16.64
N LYS A 256 -3.30 -28.58 16.89
CA LYS A 256 -4.53 -28.50 16.11
C LYS A 256 -5.12 -27.09 16.14
N SER A 257 -5.15 -26.43 17.29
CA SER A 257 -5.66 -25.07 17.44
C SER A 257 -4.76 -24.05 16.72
N ARG A 258 -3.43 -24.22 16.76
CA ARG A 258 -2.48 -23.36 16.03
C ARG A 258 -2.75 -23.40 14.51
N VAL A 259 -3.00 -24.61 13.98
CA VAL A 259 -3.31 -24.82 12.56
C VAL A 259 -4.65 -24.18 12.18
N ILE A 260 -5.66 -24.32 13.02
CA ILE A 260 -6.99 -23.73 12.79
C ILE A 260 -6.87 -22.18 12.80
N ILE A 261 -6.19 -21.60 13.80
CA ILE A 261 -5.96 -20.15 13.89
C ILE A 261 -5.22 -19.64 12.67
N PHE A 262 -4.19 -20.36 12.20
CA PHE A 262 -3.47 -20.03 10.98
C PHE A 262 -4.41 -19.98 9.76
N TRP A 263 -5.22 -21.03 9.56
CA TRP A 263 -6.10 -21.08 8.39
C TRP A 263 -7.22 -20.04 8.44
N ILE A 264 -7.81 -19.78 9.61
CA ILE A 264 -8.80 -18.70 9.75
C ILE A 264 -8.14 -17.35 9.38
N GLY A 265 -6.99 -17.04 9.96
CA GLY A 265 -6.28 -15.79 9.67
C GLY A 265 -5.86 -15.65 8.21
N PHE A 266 -5.28 -16.71 7.64
CA PHE A 266 -4.85 -16.72 6.24
C PHE A 266 -6.03 -16.55 5.28
N LEU A 267 -7.10 -17.31 5.47
CA LEU A 267 -8.30 -17.23 4.63
C LEU A 267 -9.00 -15.88 4.76
N SER A 268 -8.99 -15.28 5.96
CA SER A 268 -9.55 -13.93 6.17
C SER A 268 -8.89 -12.87 5.29
N LEU A 269 -7.60 -13.00 5.02
CA LEU A 269 -6.87 -12.09 4.14
C LEU A 269 -6.97 -12.53 2.66
N ALA A 270 -6.84 -13.82 2.38
CA ALA A 270 -6.85 -14.36 1.03
C ALA A 270 -8.22 -14.22 0.32
N LEU A 271 -9.31 -14.22 1.08
CA LEU A 271 -10.66 -14.13 0.51
C LEU A 271 -11.15 -12.69 0.31
N VAL A 272 -10.36 -11.68 0.67
CA VAL A 272 -10.75 -10.26 0.49
C VAL A 272 -11.17 -9.93 -0.94
N PRO A 273 -10.39 -10.27 -2.00
CA PRO A 273 -10.79 -9.94 -3.35
C PRO A 273 -12.07 -10.67 -3.79
N VAL A 274 -12.24 -11.92 -3.36
CA VAL A 274 -13.47 -12.70 -3.64
C VAL A 274 -14.67 -12.07 -2.93
N PHE A 275 -14.50 -11.69 -1.66
CA PHE A 275 -15.56 -11.03 -0.91
C PHE A 275 -16.00 -9.72 -1.57
N GLN A 276 -15.05 -8.86 -1.97
CA GLN A 276 -15.35 -7.62 -2.68
C GLN A 276 -16.07 -7.85 -4.01
N SER A 277 -15.62 -8.85 -4.79
CA SER A 277 -16.25 -9.18 -6.09
C SER A 277 -17.70 -9.63 -5.97
N ILE A 278 -18.05 -10.32 -4.88
CA ILE A 278 -19.39 -10.86 -4.67
C ILE A 278 -20.31 -9.84 -3.98
N THR A 279 -19.79 -9.15 -2.94
CA THR A 279 -20.63 -8.30 -2.07
C THR A 279 -20.62 -6.85 -2.46
N HIS A 280 -19.60 -6.39 -3.20
CA HIS A 280 -19.30 -4.97 -3.46
C HIS A 280 -19.08 -4.15 -2.20
N LEU A 281 -18.86 -4.80 -1.05
CA LEU A 281 -18.54 -4.12 0.22
C LEU A 281 -17.02 -3.83 0.29
N PRO A 282 -16.64 -2.80 1.08
CA PRO A 282 -15.24 -2.47 1.28
C PRO A 282 -14.41 -3.63 1.84
N ALA A 283 -13.13 -3.69 1.46
CA ALA A 283 -12.19 -4.76 1.83
C ALA A 283 -12.10 -4.98 3.35
N PHE A 284 -12.13 -3.90 4.14
CA PHE A 284 -12.02 -3.97 5.59
C PHE A 284 -13.15 -4.79 6.24
N MET A 285 -14.33 -4.84 5.64
CA MET A 285 -15.46 -5.63 6.17
C MET A 285 -15.17 -7.14 6.14
N CYS A 286 -14.50 -7.63 5.11
CA CYS A 286 -14.05 -9.02 5.04
C CYS A 286 -13.02 -9.33 6.14
N VAL A 287 -12.03 -8.46 6.28
CA VAL A 287 -10.97 -8.63 7.28
C VAL A 287 -11.54 -8.53 8.70
N LEU A 288 -12.48 -7.63 8.93
CA LEU A 288 -13.20 -7.50 10.20
C LEU A 288 -14.00 -8.78 10.54
N LEU A 289 -14.68 -9.35 9.56
CA LEU A 289 -15.38 -10.63 9.72
C LEU A 289 -14.40 -11.75 10.12
N GLY A 290 -13.26 -11.82 9.44
CA GLY A 290 -12.19 -12.76 9.78
C GLY A 290 -11.64 -12.57 11.20
N LEU A 291 -11.46 -11.33 11.61
CA LEU A 291 -11.04 -10.99 12.97
C LEU A 291 -12.07 -11.47 14.00
N VAL A 292 -13.37 -11.30 13.75
CA VAL A 292 -14.45 -11.77 14.62
C VAL A 292 -14.44 -13.30 14.72
N PHE A 293 -14.24 -14.03 13.62
CA PHE A 293 -14.12 -15.49 13.68
C PHE A 293 -12.92 -15.94 14.51
N LEU A 294 -11.76 -15.29 14.35
CA LEU A 294 -10.60 -15.54 15.20
C LEU A 294 -10.89 -15.23 16.68
N TRP A 295 -11.60 -14.15 16.94
CA TRP A 295 -11.98 -13.76 18.30
C TRP A 295 -12.84 -14.82 18.97
N ILE A 296 -13.93 -15.21 18.32
CA ILE A 296 -14.84 -16.25 18.84
C ILE A 296 -14.08 -17.56 19.06
N TYR A 297 -13.23 -17.95 18.10
CA TYR A 297 -12.48 -19.20 18.21
C TYR A 297 -11.47 -19.16 19.36
N THR A 298 -10.71 -18.07 19.51
CA THR A 298 -9.72 -17.94 20.59
C THR A 298 -10.37 -17.89 21.97
N ASP A 299 -11.48 -17.17 22.12
CA ASP A 299 -12.23 -17.12 23.39
C ASP A 299 -12.77 -18.50 23.76
N ALA A 300 -13.37 -19.23 22.81
CA ALA A 300 -13.85 -20.60 23.02
C ALA A 300 -12.69 -21.56 23.35
N MET A 301 -11.55 -21.42 22.71
CA MET A 301 -10.35 -22.21 23.00
C MET A 301 -9.85 -21.98 24.42
N TYR A 302 -9.73 -20.72 24.85
CA TYR A 302 -9.28 -20.39 26.21
C TYR A 302 -10.28 -20.75 27.28
N GLY A 303 -11.58 -20.78 26.98
CA GLY A 303 -12.63 -21.30 27.90
C GLY A 303 -12.43 -22.77 28.25
N ASN A 304 -11.81 -23.55 27.34
CA ASN A 304 -11.54 -24.98 27.53
C ASN A 304 -10.12 -25.28 28.08
N LEU A 305 -9.21 -24.28 28.08
CA LEU A 305 -7.83 -24.41 28.56
C LEU A 305 -7.73 -23.89 30.00
N HIS A 306 -8.01 -24.76 30.97
CA HIS A 306 -7.96 -24.44 32.40
C HIS A 306 -6.53 -24.28 32.95
N GLN A 307 -5.51 -24.58 32.16
CA GLN A 307 -4.09 -24.53 32.55
C GLN A 307 -3.44 -23.15 32.39
N ILE A 308 -4.13 -22.19 31.74
CA ILE A 308 -3.62 -20.84 31.49
C ILE A 308 -4.41 -19.91 32.42
N ASP A 309 -3.68 -19.19 33.28
CA ASP A 309 -4.27 -18.19 34.16
C ASP A 309 -4.91 -17.06 33.34
N ASP A 310 -6.00 -16.47 33.84
CA ASP A 310 -6.74 -15.42 33.15
C ASP A 310 -5.87 -14.20 32.82
N GLU A 311 -4.81 -13.99 33.62
CA GLU A 311 -3.84 -12.90 33.37
C GLU A 311 -2.90 -13.19 32.19
N ASP A 312 -2.69 -14.45 31.84
CA ASP A 312 -1.79 -14.85 30.75
C ASP A 312 -2.51 -15.13 29.43
N LYS A 313 -3.84 -15.22 29.45
CA LYS A 313 -4.62 -15.40 28.22
C LYS A 313 -4.39 -14.23 27.26
N LEU A 314 -3.93 -14.52 26.05
CA LEU A 314 -3.75 -13.56 24.97
C LEU A 314 -5.12 -13.19 24.36
N SER A 315 -5.97 -12.53 25.17
CA SER A 315 -7.25 -12.03 24.69
C SER A 315 -7.05 -10.95 23.63
N ILE A 316 -7.95 -10.87 22.66
CA ILE A 316 -7.90 -9.83 21.62
C ILE A 316 -7.93 -8.44 22.23
N SER A 317 -8.63 -8.22 23.33
CA SER A 317 -8.62 -6.95 24.07
C SER A 317 -7.22 -6.52 24.53
N ARG A 318 -6.31 -7.47 24.79
CA ARG A 318 -4.90 -7.16 25.11
C ARG A 318 -4.10 -6.88 23.84
N LEU A 319 -4.40 -7.59 22.75
CA LEU A 319 -3.73 -7.39 21.46
C LEU A 319 -4.07 -6.03 20.85
N PHE A 320 -5.25 -5.45 21.11
CA PHE A 320 -5.54 -4.05 20.74
C PHE A 320 -4.50 -3.06 21.30
N LYS A 321 -3.93 -3.31 22.47
CA LYS A 321 -2.90 -2.47 23.07
C LYS A 321 -1.55 -2.54 22.33
N THR A 322 -1.36 -3.52 21.44
CA THR A 322 -0.14 -3.68 20.65
C THR A 322 -0.18 -2.89 19.33
N ILE A 323 -1.32 -2.29 18.97
CA ILE A 323 -1.45 -1.46 17.78
C ILE A 323 -0.61 -0.19 17.96
N ASP A 324 0.25 0.09 17.01
CA ASP A 324 1.04 1.32 16.95
C ASP A 324 0.17 2.49 16.44
N LEU A 325 -0.51 3.16 17.35
CA LEU A 325 -1.36 4.33 17.04
C LEU A 325 -0.60 5.44 16.29
N PRO A 326 0.65 5.79 16.63
CA PRO A 326 1.45 6.72 15.83
C PRO A 326 1.49 6.37 14.35
N THR A 327 1.66 5.11 13.99
CA THR A 327 1.63 4.67 12.59
C THR A 327 0.26 4.91 11.95
N ILE A 328 -0.85 4.64 12.65
CA ILE A 328 -2.20 4.92 12.13
C ILE A 328 -2.41 6.42 11.87
N PHE A 329 -1.98 7.28 12.80
CA PHE A 329 -2.04 8.73 12.61
C PHE A 329 -1.12 9.22 11.50
N PHE A 330 0.02 8.58 11.27
CA PHE A 330 0.89 8.89 10.15
C PHE A 330 0.19 8.61 8.81
N PHE A 331 -0.46 7.46 8.68
CA PHE A 331 -1.27 7.13 7.51
C PHE A 331 -2.39 8.16 7.28
N LEU A 332 -3.17 8.43 8.31
CA LEU A 332 -4.24 9.43 8.24
C LEU A 332 -3.72 10.77 7.73
N GLY A 333 -2.63 11.25 8.32
CA GLY A 333 -2.03 12.54 7.97
C GLY A 333 -1.54 12.60 6.53
N ILE A 334 -0.82 11.56 6.06
CA ILE A 334 -0.30 11.51 4.68
C ILE A 334 -1.45 11.40 3.67
N LEU A 335 -2.34 10.43 3.83
CA LEU A 335 -3.41 10.17 2.86
C LEU A 335 -4.36 11.37 2.76
N MET A 336 -4.78 11.95 3.89
CA MET A 336 -5.60 13.16 3.89
C MET A 336 -4.87 14.39 3.34
N SER A 337 -3.53 14.47 3.42
CA SER A 337 -2.76 15.55 2.79
C SER A 337 -2.78 15.45 1.26
N VAL A 338 -2.66 14.23 0.73
CA VAL A 338 -2.78 13.95 -0.71
C VAL A 338 -4.20 14.27 -1.18
N ALA A 339 -5.23 13.86 -0.42
CA ALA A 339 -6.63 14.16 -0.70
C ALA A 339 -6.91 15.67 -0.78
N ALA A 340 -6.27 16.50 0.06
CA ALA A 340 -6.37 17.95 -0.03
C ALA A 340 -5.81 18.51 -1.35
N LEU A 341 -4.68 17.96 -1.84
CA LEU A 341 -4.10 18.35 -3.14
C LEU A 341 -4.96 17.87 -4.31
N GLU A 342 -5.58 16.71 -4.19
CA GLU A 342 -6.50 16.16 -5.17
C GLU A 342 -7.74 17.05 -5.29
N THR A 343 -8.41 17.32 -4.15
CA THR A 343 -9.58 18.19 -4.07
C THR A 343 -9.28 19.61 -4.60
N GLY A 344 -8.10 20.14 -4.27
CA GLY A 344 -7.63 21.44 -4.78
C GLY A 344 -7.32 21.47 -6.28
N GLY A 345 -7.24 20.30 -6.93
CA GLY A 345 -6.97 20.17 -8.36
C GLY A 345 -5.49 20.26 -8.75
N GLN A 346 -4.57 20.28 -7.78
CA GLN A 346 -3.12 20.36 -8.07
C GLN A 346 -2.61 19.08 -8.75
N LEU A 347 -3.09 17.91 -8.35
CA LEU A 347 -2.72 16.65 -9.01
C LEU A 347 -3.20 16.62 -10.45
N ARG A 348 -4.42 17.10 -10.72
CA ARG A 348 -4.98 17.20 -12.06
C ARG A 348 -4.20 18.20 -12.95
N LEU A 349 -3.82 19.35 -12.39
CA LEU A 349 -2.97 20.30 -13.13
C LEU A 349 -1.65 19.64 -13.53
N PHE A 350 -1.04 18.89 -12.62
CA PHE A 350 0.21 18.20 -12.89
C PHE A 350 0.05 17.15 -13.99
N ALA A 351 -1.00 16.35 -13.94
CA ALA A 351 -1.33 15.37 -14.97
C ALA A 351 -1.61 16.03 -16.33
N ASN A 352 -2.34 17.16 -16.36
CA ASN A 352 -2.59 17.91 -17.59
C ASN A 352 -1.30 18.50 -18.19
N VAL A 353 -0.38 18.98 -17.36
CA VAL A 353 0.94 19.46 -17.83
C VAL A 353 1.73 18.32 -18.45
N LEU A 354 1.66 17.11 -17.89
CA LEU A 354 2.27 15.93 -18.49
C LEU A 354 1.65 15.61 -19.85
N SER A 355 0.35 15.47 -19.93
CA SER A 355 -0.35 15.09 -21.17
C SER A 355 -0.24 16.12 -22.29
N THR A 356 -0.17 17.42 -21.95
CA THR A 356 -0.05 18.49 -22.95
C THR A 356 1.35 18.57 -23.55
N ASN A 357 2.38 18.26 -22.76
CA ASN A 357 3.77 18.35 -23.20
C ASN A 357 4.34 17.02 -23.72
N ILE A 358 3.69 15.90 -23.39
CA ILE A 358 4.14 14.55 -23.72
C ILE A 358 3.01 13.85 -24.48
N GLN A 359 3.24 13.57 -25.75
CA GLN A 359 2.25 12.92 -26.62
C GLN A 359 2.37 11.38 -26.60
N GLU A 360 3.46 10.85 -26.06
CA GLU A 360 3.78 9.43 -26.04
C GLU A 360 3.08 8.72 -24.84
N PRO A 361 2.10 7.83 -25.06
CA PRO A 361 1.30 7.21 -24.01
C PRO A 361 2.13 6.43 -22.97
N TYR A 362 3.15 5.71 -23.43
CA TYR A 362 4.00 4.92 -22.52
C TYR A 362 4.86 5.80 -21.62
N LEU A 363 5.36 6.94 -22.16
CA LEU A 363 6.11 7.88 -21.32
C LEU A 363 5.22 8.54 -20.26
N ILE A 364 3.95 8.80 -20.59
CA ILE A 364 2.96 9.30 -19.62
C ILE A 364 2.78 8.27 -18.49
N SER A 365 2.51 6.99 -18.82
CA SER A 365 2.37 5.93 -17.82
C SER A 365 3.62 5.77 -16.95
N PHE A 366 4.82 5.84 -17.56
CA PHE A 366 6.09 5.80 -16.84
C PHE A 366 6.23 6.96 -15.84
N LEU A 367 5.94 8.19 -16.25
CA LEU A 367 6.01 9.35 -15.37
C LEU A 367 4.93 9.33 -14.27
N ILE A 368 3.73 8.86 -14.58
CA ILE A 368 2.68 8.64 -13.58
C ILE A 368 3.18 7.64 -12.51
N GLY A 369 3.82 6.55 -12.91
CA GLY A 369 4.44 5.63 -11.98
C GLY A 369 5.56 6.25 -11.13
N MET A 370 6.34 7.17 -11.68
CA MET A 370 7.33 7.94 -10.88
C MET A 370 6.65 8.82 -9.83
N ILE A 371 5.50 9.41 -10.16
CA ILE A 371 4.70 10.22 -9.23
C ILE A 371 4.08 9.34 -8.14
N SER A 372 3.71 8.10 -8.47
CA SER A 372 3.22 7.11 -7.51
C SER A 372 4.21 6.84 -6.36
N SER A 373 5.47 7.22 -6.51
CA SER A 373 6.42 7.16 -5.41
C SER A 373 6.13 8.14 -4.27
N VAL A 374 5.33 9.17 -4.52
CA VAL A 374 5.01 10.26 -3.57
C VAL A 374 3.51 10.34 -3.29
N VAL A 375 2.70 10.03 -4.29
CA VAL A 375 1.23 10.03 -4.25
C VAL A 375 0.75 8.60 -4.21
N ASP A 376 -0.28 8.32 -3.42
CA ASP A 376 -0.87 6.98 -3.36
C ASP A 376 -1.25 6.47 -4.77
N ASN A 377 -0.88 5.22 -5.05
CA ASN A 377 -1.07 4.60 -6.36
C ASN A 377 -2.55 4.49 -6.76
N VAL A 378 -3.44 4.23 -5.81
CA VAL A 378 -4.88 4.06 -6.07
C VAL A 378 -5.51 5.37 -6.53
N ALA A 379 -5.29 6.45 -5.76
CA ALA A 379 -5.81 7.77 -6.10
C ALA A 379 -5.27 8.26 -7.46
N LEU A 380 -3.99 8.00 -7.73
CA LEU A 380 -3.34 8.42 -8.96
C LEU A 380 -3.91 7.68 -10.19
N VAL A 381 -4.15 6.38 -10.08
CA VAL A 381 -4.74 5.60 -11.18
C VAL A 381 -6.22 5.94 -11.36
N ALA A 382 -6.99 6.13 -10.29
CA ALA A 382 -8.37 6.61 -10.39
C ALA A 382 -8.45 7.96 -11.12
N ALA A 383 -7.56 8.91 -10.78
CA ALA A 383 -7.48 10.18 -11.48
C ALA A 383 -7.10 10.01 -12.98
N THR A 384 -6.18 9.08 -13.27
CA THR A 384 -5.76 8.77 -14.66
C THR A 384 -6.92 8.16 -15.46
N MET A 385 -7.70 7.25 -14.89
CA MET A 385 -8.91 6.71 -15.52
C MET A 385 -9.95 7.79 -15.82
N GLY A 386 -10.09 8.78 -14.92
CA GLY A 386 -10.97 9.94 -15.13
C GLY A 386 -10.49 10.90 -16.22
N MET A 387 -9.17 10.96 -16.48
CA MET A 387 -8.57 11.84 -17.51
C MET A 387 -8.55 11.21 -18.91
N TYR A 388 -8.32 9.90 -18.98
CA TYR A 388 -8.20 9.15 -20.21
C TYR A 388 -9.34 8.13 -20.30
N PRO A 389 -10.39 8.37 -21.11
CA PRO A 389 -11.45 7.38 -21.26
C PRO A 389 -10.94 6.19 -22.08
N VAL A 390 -11.50 5.00 -21.81
CA VAL A 390 -11.28 3.83 -22.67
C VAL A 390 -11.88 4.12 -24.03
N VAL A 391 -11.07 4.02 -25.09
CA VAL A 391 -11.49 4.26 -26.47
C VAL A 391 -12.09 2.99 -27.04
N GLU A 392 -13.22 3.08 -27.77
CA GLU A 392 -13.75 1.94 -28.50
C GLU A 392 -12.79 1.54 -29.63
N ALA A 393 -12.51 0.24 -29.75
CA ALA A 393 -11.58 -0.27 -30.76
C ALA A 393 -11.97 0.12 -32.21
N SER A 394 -13.27 0.29 -32.45
CA SER A 394 -13.84 0.72 -33.75
C SER A 394 -13.51 2.18 -34.10
N SER A 395 -13.24 3.02 -33.10
CA SER A 395 -12.90 4.46 -33.26
C SER A 395 -11.41 4.76 -33.13
N ALA A 396 -10.58 3.77 -32.79
CA ALA A 396 -9.14 3.93 -32.66
C ALA A 396 -8.43 3.86 -34.02
N ILE A 397 -8.37 5.01 -34.73
CA ILE A 397 -7.84 5.10 -36.09
C ILE A 397 -6.31 5.30 -36.10
N THR A 398 -5.72 5.78 -35.02
CA THR A 398 -4.28 6.05 -34.91
C THR A 398 -3.60 5.11 -33.91
N PRO A 399 -2.29 4.79 -34.08
CA PRO A 399 -1.55 3.97 -33.13
C PRO A 399 -1.62 4.48 -31.68
N ASP A 400 -1.63 5.80 -31.49
CA ASP A 400 -1.70 6.44 -30.18
C ASP A 400 -3.05 6.17 -29.51
N LEU A 401 -4.15 6.18 -30.27
CA LEU A 401 -5.49 5.86 -29.77
C LEU A 401 -5.65 4.36 -29.44
N LEU A 402 -4.95 3.48 -30.15
CA LEU A 402 -4.93 2.04 -29.86
C LEU A 402 -4.31 1.74 -28.50
N ALA A 403 -3.44 2.60 -27.97
CA ALA A 403 -2.89 2.45 -26.63
C ALA A 403 -3.96 2.61 -25.52
N PHE A 404 -5.05 3.35 -25.79
CA PHE A 404 -6.12 3.65 -24.83
C PHE A 404 -7.38 2.76 -24.96
N VAL A 405 -7.38 1.78 -25.84
CA VAL A 405 -8.47 0.79 -25.86
C VAL A 405 -8.42 -0.11 -24.62
N ALA A 406 -9.50 -0.85 -24.35
CA ALA A 406 -9.46 -1.92 -23.34
C ALA A 406 -8.33 -2.91 -23.69
N ASP A 407 -7.55 -3.34 -22.70
CA ASP A 407 -6.33 -4.15 -22.89
C ASP A 407 -5.22 -3.42 -23.69
N GLY A 408 -5.35 -2.12 -23.90
CA GLY A 408 -4.32 -1.32 -24.58
C GLY A 408 -3.04 -1.16 -23.75
N GLY A 409 -1.93 -0.92 -24.47
CA GLY A 409 -0.61 -0.84 -23.85
C GLY A 409 -0.49 0.25 -22.79
N PHE A 410 -1.22 1.38 -22.90
CA PHE A 410 -1.23 2.44 -21.90
C PHE A 410 -1.70 1.93 -20.54
N TRP A 411 -2.83 1.24 -20.51
CA TRP A 411 -3.44 0.73 -19.26
C TRP A 411 -2.61 -0.39 -18.66
N THR A 412 -2.14 -1.30 -19.50
CA THR A 412 -1.31 -2.44 -19.08
C THR A 412 0.02 -1.96 -18.50
N PHE A 413 0.65 -0.98 -19.14
CA PHE A 413 1.89 -0.39 -18.63
C PHE A 413 1.66 0.49 -17.41
N LEU A 414 0.53 1.20 -17.33
CA LEU A 414 0.12 1.96 -16.17
C LEU A 414 -0.03 1.08 -14.93
N ALA A 415 -0.64 -0.11 -15.07
CA ALA A 415 -0.77 -1.07 -13.97
C ALA A 415 0.60 -1.45 -13.41
N TYR A 416 1.57 -1.77 -14.27
CA TYR A 416 2.94 -2.02 -13.86
C TYR A 416 3.56 -0.80 -13.18
N CYS A 417 3.53 0.36 -13.86
CA CYS A 417 4.23 1.56 -13.41
C CYS A 417 3.67 2.11 -12.10
N ALA A 418 2.35 2.17 -11.94
CA ALA A 418 1.74 2.75 -10.75
C ALA A 418 2.05 1.93 -9.49
N VAL A 419 1.91 0.60 -9.56
CA VAL A 419 2.14 -0.26 -8.40
C VAL A 419 3.62 -0.34 -8.05
N THR A 420 4.49 -0.59 -9.04
CA THR A 420 5.93 -0.73 -8.79
C THR A 420 6.59 0.60 -8.44
N GLY A 421 6.10 1.71 -9.00
CA GLY A 421 6.51 3.08 -8.68
C GLY A 421 6.34 3.42 -7.21
N GLY A 422 5.28 2.90 -6.57
CA GLY A 422 5.03 3.06 -5.13
C GLY A 422 6.14 2.51 -4.22
N SER A 423 7.05 1.67 -4.73
CA SER A 423 8.22 1.20 -3.96
C SER A 423 9.45 2.10 -4.07
N ILE A 424 9.49 3.07 -4.98
CA ILE A 424 10.67 3.94 -5.17
C ILE A 424 10.94 4.74 -3.89
N LEU A 425 9.89 5.32 -3.31
CA LEU A 425 9.94 5.88 -1.96
C LEU A 425 9.06 5.04 -1.03
N ILE A 426 9.50 4.85 0.21
CA ILE A 426 8.77 3.99 1.16
C ILE A 426 7.37 4.53 1.52
N ILE A 427 7.12 5.80 1.26
CA ILE A 427 5.83 6.47 1.50
C ILE A 427 4.87 6.40 0.31
N GLY A 428 5.33 5.91 -0.85
CA GLY A 428 4.56 5.89 -2.10
C GLY A 428 3.48 4.81 -2.16
N SER A 429 3.46 3.88 -1.21
CA SER A 429 2.42 2.85 -1.13
C SER A 429 2.03 2.55 0.31
N ALA A 430 0.79 2.12 0.53
CA ALA A 430 0.29 1.67 1.83
C ALA A 430 1.19 0.58 2.41
N THR A 431 1.68 -0.33 1.58
CA THR A 431 2.65 -1.39 1.94
C THR A 431 3.94 -0.81 2.49
N GLY A 432 4.53 0.16 1.80
CA GLY A 432 5.76 0.83 2.24
C GLY A 432 5.61 1.51 3.59
N VAL A 433 4.53 2.28 3.76
CA VAL A 433 4.25 3.01 5.00
C VAL A 433 4.01 2.05 6.18
N THR A 434 3.25 0.97 5.95
CA THR A 434 3.01 -0.06 6.98
C THR A 434 4.30 -0.74 7.43
N VAL A 435 5.12 -1.19 6.49
CA VAL A 435 6.41 -1.82 6.79
C VAL A 435 7.36 -0.85 7.49
N MET A 436 7.35 0.43 7.08
CA MET A 436 8.11 1.51 7.73
C MET A 436 7.70 1.67 9.21
N GLY A 437 6.41 1.61 9.51
CA GLY A 437 5.89 1.67 10.88
C GLY A 437 6.24 0.42 11.67
N MET A 438 5.93 -0.77 11.13
CA MET A 438 6.12 -2.06 11.82
C MET A 438 7.58 -2.32 12.18
N GLU A 439 8.53 -1.98 11.30
CA GLU A 439 9.97 -2.22 11.51
C GLU A 439 10.75 -0.94 11.85
N LYS A 440 10.07 0.17 12.13
CA LYS A 440 10.67 1.46 12.52
C LYS A 440 11.79 1.89 11.57
N ILE A 441 11.56 1.70 10.26
CA ILE A 441 12.50 2.10 9.21
C ILE A 441 12.41 3.61 9.05
N SER A 442 13.54 4.34 9.15
CA SER A 442 13.51 5.77 8.85
C SER A 442 13.43 6.02 7.35
N PHE A 443 12.72 7.07 6.95
CA PHE A 443 12.60 7.48 5.54
C PHE A 443 13.99 7.69 4.91
N GLY A 444 14.90 8.37 5.62
CA GLY A 444 16.25 8.64 5.14
C GLY A 444 17.10 7.37 4.94
N TYR A 445 16.87 6.33 5.75
CA TYR A 445 17.53 5.03 5.57
C TYR A 445 17.08 4.35 4.26
N TYR A 446 15.76 4.31 4.02
CA TYR A 446 15.21 3.73 2.81
C TYR A 446 15.63 4.53 1.56
N LEU A 447 15.51 5.84 1.60
CA LEU A 447 15.86 6.74 0.51
C LEU A 447 17.32 6.54 0.04
N LYS A 448 18.26 6.37 0.97
CA LYS A 448 19.68 6.23 0.63
C LYS A 448 20.05 4.84 0.13
N ARG A 449 19.36 3.80 0.59
CA ARG A 449 19.76 2.40 0.35
C ARG A 449 18.83 1.63 -0.58
N PHE A 450 17.53 1.86 -0.49
CA PHE A 450 16.55 1.03 -1.19
C PHE A 450 15.89 1.76 -2.36
N THR A 451 15.74 3.09 -2.30
CA THR A 451 15.27 3.87 -3.45
C THR A 451 16.09 3.64 -4.72
N PRO A 452 17.44 3.60 -4.69
CA PRO A 452 18.21 3.27 -5.90
C PRO A 452 17.91 1.86 -6.43
N LEU A 453 17.73 0.88 -5.54
CA LEU A 453 17.38 -0.49 -5.92
C LEU A 453 16.00 -0.57 -6.57
N ALA A 454 15.01 0.06 -5.93
CA ALA A 454 13.64 0.12 -6.42
C ALA A 454 13.57 0.83 -7.79
N LEU A 455 14.28 1.95 -7.93
CA LEU A 455 14.33 2.70 -9.19
C LEU A 455 14.99 1.91 -10.33
N ILE A 456 16.09 1.21 -10.07
CA ILE A 456 16.73 0.36 -11.06
C ILE A 456 15.79 -0.79 -11.45
N GLY A 457 15.10 -1.41 -10.49
CA GLY A 457 14.11 -2.44 -10.75
C GLY A 457 12.94 -1.93 -11.59
N TYR A 458 12.41 -0.76 -11.22
CA TYR A 458 11.35 -0.07 -11.94
C TYR A 458 11.69 0.19 -13.40
N ILE A 459 12.87 0.76 -13.66
CA ILE A 459 13.35 1.05 -15.01
C ILE A 459 13.59 -0.25 -15.78
N ALA A 460 14.19 -1.27 -15.16
CA ALA A 460 14.47 -2.56 -15.82
C ALA A 460 13.17 -3.27 -16.25
N GLY A 461 12.17 -3.31 -15.38
CA GLY A 461 10.87 -3.89 -15.72
C GLY A 461 10.11 -3.07 -16.76
N ALA A 462 10.16 -1.71 -16.68
CA ALA A 462 9.60 -0.83 -17.71
C ALA A 462 10.22 -1.05 -19.08
N ALA A 463 11.57 -1.15 -19.14
CA ALA A 463 12.26 -1.48 -20.38
C ALA A 463 11.87 -2.87 -20.92
N THR A 464 11.68 -3.84 -20.02
CA THR A 464 11.23 -5.18 -20.41
C THR A 464 9.82 -5.13 -21.00
N PHE A 465 8.92 -4.36 -20.42
CA PHE A 465 7.58 -4.17 -20.95
C PHE A 465 7.63 -3.58 -22.37
N LEU A 466 8.41 -2.53 -22.57
CA LEU A 466 8.53 -1.87 -23.89
C LEU A 466 9.20 -2.74 -24.97
N MET A 467 9.92 -3.80 -24.56
CA MET A 467 10.55 -4.74 -25.50
C MET A 467 9.66 -5.92 -25.87
N PHE A 468 8.79 -6.35 -24.98
CA PHE A 468 8.05 -7.62 -25.09
C PHE A 468 6.55 -7.50 -24.83
N GLY A 469 6.04 -6.30 -24.44
CA GLY A 469 4.65 -6.01 -24.10
C GLY A 469 3.75 -5.59 -25.25
#